data_a677d20624ec512a3433e61bb72f51c0
#
_entry.id   a677d20624ec512a3433e61bb72f51c0
#
_cell.length_a   1.000
_cell.length_b   1.000
_cell.length_c   1.000
_cell.angle_alpha   90.00
_cell.angle_beta   90.00
_cell.angle_gamma   90.00
#
_symmetry.space_group_name_H-M   'P 1'
#
loop_
_entity.id
_entity.type
_entity.pdbx_description
1 polymer ?
#
loop_
_entity_poly.entity_id
_entity_poly.type
_entity_poly.pdbx_seq_one_letter_code
_entity_poly.pdbx_strand_id
1 'polypeptide(L)'
;AGNVIGGGDWAKDRLIPDIIKNISKGIPTQIRNTKSIRPWQFVLEPLNGYLLLAEKMWEKGNEFSEPWNFGPDNEGCKSVKWILEKISEDLKNKFVWEESNGKNLYEASILKLNSNKAKKRLGWKTKLNINETLEWTISWYKEFLKNSNMKKYTEDQINRFVSL
;
A
#
# COMPACT_ATOMS: atom_id res chain seq x y z
N ALA A 1 7.21 0.35 -8.54
CA ALA A 1 6.33 0.94 -7.51
C ALA A 1 6.93 0.73 -6.13
N GLY A 2 6.50 1.53 -5.13
CA GLY A 2 6.89 1.38 -3.73
C GLY A 2 6.19 0.24 -3.00
N ASN A 3 6.04 0.37 -1.68
CA ASN A 3 5.28 -0.57 -0.88
C ASN A 3 3.78 -0.36 -1.14
N VAL A 4 3.23 -1.20 -2.00
CA VAL A 4 1.83 -1.13 -2.42
C VAL A 4 0.97 -1.91 -1.45
N ILE A 5 -0.09 -1.30 -0.94
CA ILE A 5 -1.08 -1.91 -0.06
C ILE A 5 -2.50 -1.67 -0.58
N GLY A 6 -3.41 -2.58 -0.27
CA GLY A 6 -4.80 -2.51 -0.70
C GLY A 6 -5.56 -3.75 -0.23
N GLY A 7 -6.85 -3.78 -0.48
CA GLY A 7 -7.67 -4.94 -0.18
C GLY A 7 -7.40 -6.13 -1.10
N GLY A 8 -7.73 -7.34 -0.64
CA GLY A 8 -7.65 -8.56 -1.44
C GLY A 8 -6.25 -9.16 -1.60
N ASP A 9 -5.21 -8.59 -0.98
CA ASP A 9 -3.89 -9.22 -0.92
C ASP A 9 -3.86 -10.27 0.20
N TRP A 10 -3.51 -11.50 -0.17
CA TRP A 10 -3.39 -12.63 0.75
C TRP A 10 -2.00 -13.28 0.69
N ALA A 11 -1.03 -12.61 0.04
CA ALA A 11 0.31 -13.14 -0.07
C ALA A 11 0.97 -13.30 1.31
N LYS A 12 1.77 -14.35 1.44
CA LYS A 12 2.55 -14.63 2.63
C LYS A 12 3.75 -13.67 2.73
N ASP A 13 4.21 -13.43 3.95
CA ASP A 13 5.37 -12.57 4.25
C ASP A 13 5.18 -11.08 3.84
N ARG A 14 3.93 -10.64 3.82
CA ARG A 14 3.56 -9.24 3.64
C ARG A 14 2.85 -8.69 4.86
N LEU A 15 3.19 -7.45 5.25
CA LEU A 15 2.76 -6.85 6.51
C LEU A 15 1.23 -6.91 6.69
N ILE A 16 0.46 -6.29 5.81
CA ILE A 16 -1.00 -6.18 5.98
C ILE A 16 -1.70 -7.56 5.91
N PRO A 17 -1.45 -8.40 4.90
CA PRO A 17 -2.02 -9.73 4.84
C PRO A 17 -1.75 -10.59 6.07
N ASP A 18 -0.52 -10.56 6.60
CA ASP A 18 -0.14 -11.36 7.75
C ASP A 18 -0.82 -10.84 9.04
N ILE A 19 -0.94 -9.52 9.22
CA ILE A 19 -1.71 -8.91 10.29
C ILE A 19 -3.16 -9.43 10.27
N ILE A 20 -3.84 -9.30 9.12
CA ILE A 20 -5.26 -9.68 9.00
C ILE A 20 -5.46 -11.18 9.25
N LYS A 21 -4.58 -12.03 8.72
CA LYS A 21 -4.63 -13.48 8.97
C LYS A 21 -4.42 -13.83 10.44
N ASN A 22 -3.51 -13.13 11.12
CA ASN A 22 -3.20 -13.41 12.52
C ASN A 22 -4.29 -12.90 13.46
N ILE A 23 -4.90 -11.76 13.16
CA ILE A 23 -6.08 -11.27 13.87
C ILE A 23 -7.21 -12.32 13.84
N SER A 24 -7.50 -12.89 12.67
CA SER A 24 -8.55 -13.91 12.54
C SER A 24 -8.27 -15.19 13.33
N LYS A 25 -7.00 -15.45 13.65
CA LYS A 25 -6.55 -16.61 14.45
C LYS A 25 -6.33 -16.28 15.91
N GLY A 26 -6.41 -15.01 16.32
CA GLY A 26 -6.13 -14.56 17.68
C GLY A 26 -4.66 -14.71 18.11
N ILE A 27 -3.72 -14.66 17.15
CA ILE A 27 -2.28 -14.82 17.43
C ILE A 27 -1.52 -13.51 17.14
N PRO A 28 -0.43 -13.22 17.92
CA PRO A 28 0.42 -12.06 17.66
C PRO A 28 1.11 -12.15 16.28
N THR A 29 1.27 -10.98 15.63
CA THR A 29 2.01 -10.91 14.38
C THR A 29 3.48 -10.64 14.64
N GLN A 30 4.35 -11.50 14.12
CA GLN A 30 5.80 -11.32 14.23
C GLN A 30 6.29 -10.31 13.21
N ILE A 31 6.96 -9.25 13.67
CA ILE A 31 7.46 -8.15 12.86
C ILE A 31 8.99 -8.14 12.89
N ARG A 32 9.61 -8.22 11.72
CA ARG A 32 11.08 -8.32 11.60
C ARG A 32 11.83 -7.02 11.90
N ASN A 33 11.31 -5.88 11.41
CA ASN A 33 11.99 -4.58 11.53
C ASN A 33 10.98 -3.43 11.58
N THR A 34 10.67 -3.00 12.79
CA THR A 34 9.70 -1.92 13.04
C THR A 34 10.22 -0.54 12.64
N LYS A 35 11.54 -0.34 12.58
CA LYS A 35 12.19 0.94 12.29
C LYS A 35 12.33 1.23 10.79
N SER A 36 12.20 0.22 9.94
CA SER A 36 12.32 0.40 8.48
C SER A 36 11.30 1.38 7.94
N ILE A 37 11.78 2.37 7.19
CA ILE A 37 10.93 3.36 6.49
C ILE A 37 10.67 2.86 5.08
N ARG A 38 9.38 2.87 4.67
CA ARG A 38 8.93 2.41 3.36
C ARG A 38 7.99 3.42 2.71
N PRO A 39 7.98 3.52 1.39
CA PRO A 39 7.10 4.39 0.62
C PRO A 39 5.75 3.69 0.41
N TRP A 40 4.82 3.87 1.36
CA TRP A 40 3.51 3.23 1.34
C TRP A 40 2.55 3.95 0.41
N GLN A 41 1.85 3.20 -0.43
CA GLN A 41 0.84 3.76 -1.34
C GLN A 41 -0.30 2.78 -1.59
N PHE A 42 -1.47 3.32 -1.90
CA PHE A 42 -2.64 2.52 -2.25
C PHE A 42 -2.47 1.86 -3.61
N VAL A 43 -2.99 0.65 -3.78
CA VAL A 43 -2.80 -0.15 -5.01
C VAL A 43 -3.26 0.55 -6.29
N LEU A 44 -4.31 1.37 -6.22
CA LEU A 44 -4.81 2.10 -7.40
C LEU A 44 -3.88 3.24 -7.84
N GLU A 45 -2.98 3.73 -6.98
CA GLU A 45 -2.02 4.78 -7.34
C GLU A 45 -1.05 4.33 -8.45
N PRO A 46 -0.26 3.26 -8.26
CA PRO A 46 0.63 2.80 -9.31
C PRO A 46 -0.13 2.22 -10.51
N LEU A 47 -1.30 1.60 -10.31
CA LEU A 47 -2.12 1.10 -11.42
C LEU A 47 -2.58 2.23 -12.32
N ASN A 48 -3.04 3.35 -11.76
CA ASN A 48 -3.33 4.56 -12.52
C ASN A 48 -2.10 5.08 -13.29
N GLY A 49 -0.93 5.05 -12.64
CA GLY A 49 0.33 5.42 -13.29
C GLY A 49 0.68 4.52 -14.47
N TYR A 50 0.44 3.22 -14.36
CA TYR A 50 0.68 2.25 -15.44
C TYR A 50 -0.28 2.47 -16.61
N LEU A 51 -1.55 2.79 -16.34
CA LEU A 51 -2.53 3.10 -17.39
C LEU A 51 -2.16 4.39 -18.13
N LEU A 52 -1.79 5.45 -17.41
CA LEU A 52 -1.30 6.70 -18.01
C LEU A 52 -0.04 6.47 -18.86
N LEU A 53 0.88 5.64 -18.39
CA LEU A 53 2.07 5.28 -19.14
C LEU A 53 1.72 4.51 -20.43
N ALA A 54 0.81 3.53 -20.32
CA ALA A 54 0.36 2.75 -21.46
C ALA A 54 -0.32 3.64 -22.53
N GLU A 55 -1.16 4.58 -22.10
CA GLU A 55 -1.77 5.58 -22.99
C GLU A 55 -0.70 6.43 -23.71
N LYS A 56 0.30 6.94 -22.98
CA LYS A 56 1.39 7.72 -23.57
C LYS A 56 2.27 6.92 -24.52
N MET A 57 2.52 5.66 -24.21
CA MET A 57 3.24 4.77 -25.10
C MET A 57 2.45 4.46 -26.37
N TRP A 58 1.13 4.35 -26.27
CA TRP A 58 0.24 4.18 -27.43
C TRP A 58 0.25 5.42 -28.34
N GLU A 59 0.21 6.60 -27.75
CA GLU A 59 0.19 7.88 -28.50
C GLU A 59 1.53 8.24 -29.13
N LYS A 60 2.65 8.01 -28.40
CA LYS A 60 3.98 8.55 -28.71
C LYS A 60 5.08 7.50 -28.87
N GLY A 61 4.71 6.22 -28.80
CA GLY A 61 5.62 5.12 -29.08
C GLY A 61 6.82 5.09 -28.12
N ASN A 62 8.02 4.95 -28.71
CA ASN A 62 9.25 4.71 -27.96
C ASN A 62 9.71 5.88 -27.07
N GLU A 63 9.14 7.08 -27.20
CA GLU A 63 9.49 8.23 -26.35
C GLU A 63 9.29 7.95 -24.85
N PHE A 64 8.33 7.07 -24.51
CA PHE A 64 7.99 6.69 -23.13
C PHE A 64 8.48 5.28 -22.76
N SER A 65 9.17 4.57 -23.65
CA SER A 65 9.70 3.24 -23.39
C SER A 65 10.99 3.29 -22.55
N GLU A 66 10.83 3.66 -21.27
CA GLU A 66 11.94 3.85 -20.32
C GLU A 66 11.49 3.51 -18.88
N PRO A 67 12.42 3.40 -17.92
CA PRO A 67 12.07 3.11 -16.52
C PRO A 67 11.30 4.26 -15.88
N TRP A 68 10.26 3.92 -15.10
CA TRP A 68 9.40 4.86 -14.38
C TRP A 68 9.24 4.44 -12.92
N ASN A 69 9.23 5.42 -12.02
CA ASN A 69 8.92 5.22 -10.63
C ASN A 69 7.56 5.82 -10.28
N PHE A 70 6.72 5.02 -9.61
CA PHE A 70 5.45 5.43 -9.03
C PHE A 70 5.51 5.18 -7.53
N GLY A 71 5.56 6.22 -6.74
CA GLY A 71 5.67 6.16 -5.29
C GLY A 71 5.14 7.44 -4.65
N PRO A 72 4.78 7.38 -3.38
CA PRO A 72 4.20 8.52 -2.67
C PRO A 72 5.24 9.61 -2.44
N ASP A 73 4.77 10.79 -2.06
CA ASP A 73 5.60 11.85 -1.52
C ASP A 73 6.20 11.48 -0.16
N ASN A 74 7.10 12.33 0.36
CA ASN A 74 7.78 12.07 1.63
C ASN A 74 6.81 11.80 2.80
N GLU A 75 5.62 12.37 2.77
CA GLU A 75 4.57 12.16 3.77
C GLU A 75 4.06 10.72 3.80
N GLY A 76 4.07 10.01 2.66
CA GLY A 76 3.75 8.59 2.55
C GLY A 76 4.90 7.66 2.96
N CYS A 77 6.10 8.21 3.23
CA CYS A 77 7.24 7.44 3.70
C CYS A 77 7.20 7.32 5.23
N LYS A 78 6.64 6.23 5.74
CA LYS A 78 6.48 5.97 7.18
C LYS A 78 7.20 4.72 7.61
N SER A 79 7.57 4.66 8.90
CA SER A 79 8.14 3.44 9.49
C SER A 79 7.09 2.34 9.60
N VAL A 80 7.53 1.10 9.60
CA VAL A 80 6.66 -0.05 9.86
C VAL A 80 5.93 0.13 11.21
N LYS A 81 6.64 0.60 12.25
CA LYS A 81 6.05 0.88 13.56
C LYS A 81 4.85 1.84 13.45
N TRP A 82 5.01 2.94 12.73
CA TRP A 82 3.92 3.91 12.55
C TRP A 82 2.68 3.28 11.88
N ILE A 83 2.90 2.43 10.86
CA ILE A 83 1.81 1.70 10.20
C ILE A 83 1.10 0.75 11.19
N LEU A 84 1.86 0.02 12.02
CA LEU A 84 1.30 -0.89 13.01
C LEU A 84 0.45 -0.16 14.05
N GLU A 85 0.94 0.98 14.55
CA GLU A 85 0.22 1.83 15.50
C GLU A 85 -1.11 2.32 14.90
N LYS A 86 -1.09 2.82 13.66
CA LYS A 86 -2.31 3.27 12.96
C LYS A 86 -3.31 2.13 12.72
N ILE A 87 -2.85 0.96 12.30
CA ILE A 87 -3.73 -0.21 12.14
C ILE A 87 -4.33 -0.63 13.49
N SER A 88 -3.53 -0.58 14.57
CA SER A 88 -4.01 -0.92 15.90
C SER A 88 -5.11 0.03 16.38
N GLU A 89 -4.95 1.34 16.17
CA GLU A 89 -5.97 2.35 16.43
C GLU A 89 -7.28 2.03 15.67
N ASP A 90 -7.18 1.80 14.35
CA ASP A 90 -8.32 1.51 13.47
C ASP A 90 -9.06 0.21 13.84
N LEU A 91 -8.34 -0.77 14.34
CA LEU A 91 -8.87 -2.06 14.76
C LEU A 91 -9.25 -2.10 16.24
N LYS A 92 -9.28 -0.94 16.94
CA LYS A 92 -9.62 -0.80 18.36
C LYS A 92 -8.79 -1.71 19.27
N ASN A 93 -7.48 -1.76 19.03
CA ASN A 93 -6.50 -2.57 19.78
C ASN A 93 -6.78 -4.10 19.79
N LYS A 94 -7.51 -4.61 18.79
CA LYS A 94 -7.69 -6.05 18.58
C LYS A 94 -6.49 -6.74 17.95
N PHE A 95 -5.43 -6.00 17.73
CA PHE A 95 -4.22 -6.46 17.06
C PHE A 95 -3.02 -6.39 18.00
N VAL A 96 -2.33 -7.51 18.14
CA VAL A 96 -1.09 -7.63 18.91
C VAL A 96 0.05 -7.98 17.97
N TRP A 97 1.18 -7.33 18.16
CA TRP A 97 2.40 -7.63 17.41
C TRP A 97 3.62 -7.68 18.34
N GLU A 98 4.63 -8.40 17.91
CA GLU A 98 5.88 -8.60 18.61
C GLU A 98 7.07 -8.46 17.65
N GLU A 99 8.18 -7.94 18.13
CA GLU A 99 9.41 -7.92 17.32
C GLU A 99 10.01 -9.34 17.27
N SER A 100 10.32 -9.78 16.04
CA SER A 100 10.96 -11.07 15.84
C SER A 100 12.40 -11.07 16.36
N ASN A 101 12.74 -12.02 17.24
CA ASN A 101 14.08 -12.22 17.79
C ASN A 101 15.03 -12.97 16.83
N GLY A 102 14.61 -13.26 15.59
CA GLY A 102 15.41 -14.01 14.61
C GLY A 102 16.56 -13.19 14.03
N LYS A 103 17.57 -13.89 13.45
CA LYS A 103 18.58 -13.25 12.60
C LYS A 103 17.88 -12.67 11.37
N ASN A 104 17.68 -11.37 11.37
CA ASN A 104 17.09 -10.68 10.22
C ASN A 104 18.11 -10.63 9.09
N LEU A 105 17.69 -11.02 7.89
CA LEU A 105 18.46 -10.72 6.68
C LEU A 105 18.64 -9.21 6.58
N TYR A 106 19.76 -8.77 6.01
CA TYR A 106 20.01 -7.35 5.79
C TYR A 106 18.87 -6.75 4.98
N GLU A 107 18.23 -5.76 5.54
CA GLU A 107 17.15 -5.00 4.93
C GLU A 107 17.47 -3.51 5.02
N ALA A 108 17.36 -2.78 3.91
CA ALA A 108 17.59 -1.35 3.89
C ALA A 108 16.72 -0.64 4.93
N SER A 109 17.33 0.18 5.77
CA SER A 109 16.62 0.93 6.82
C SER A 109 15.63 1.94 6.22
N ILE A 110 15.97 2.52 5.06
CA ILE A 110 15.15 3.52 4.38
C ILE A 110 15.06 3.14 2.90
N LEU A 111 13.84 3.05 2.41
CA LEU A 111 13.54 2.96 0.99
C LEU A 111 12.58 4.11 0.64
N LYS A 112 12.95 4.90 -0.36
CA LYS A 112 12.13 5.97 -0.93
C LYS A 112 12.20 5.92 -2.44
N LEU A 113 11.19 6.42 -3.11
CA LEU A 113 11.16 6.54 -4.57
C LEU A 113 11.10 8.01 -4.98
N ASN A 114 11.82 8.35 -6.03
CA ASN A 114 11.68 9.63 -6.69
C ASN A 114 10.75 9.49 -7.88
N SER A 115 9.54 10.01 -7.75
CA SER A 115 8.48 9.96 -8.78
C SER A 115 8.36 11.27 -9.58
N ASN A 116 9.31 12.19 -9.46
CA ASN A 116 9.26 13.49 -10.13
C ASN A 116 9.16 13.36 -11.66
N LYS A 117 9.77 12.34 -12.25
CA LYS A 117 9.67 12.07 -13.68
C LYS A 117 8.23 11.73 -14.09
N ALA A 118 7.57 10.83 -13.37
CA ALA A 118 6.16 10.48 -13.60
C ALA A 118 5.25 11.70 -13.44
N LYS A 119 5.47 12.51 -12.41
CA LYS A 119 4.71 13.74 -12.17
C LYS A 119 4.85 14.73 -13.33
N LYS A 120 6.08 14.99 -13.79
CA LYS A 120 6.36 16.01 -14.83
C LYS A 120 5.95 15.57 -16.23
N ARG A 121 6.20 14.30 -16.58
CA ARG A 121 6.04 13.84 -17.97
C ARG A 121 4.71 13.11 -18.22
N LEU A 122 4.14 12.44 -17.22
CA LEU A 122 2.86 11.74 -17.35
C LEU A 122 1.70 12.53 -16.71
N GLY A 123 1.98 13.58 -15.92
CA GLY A 123 0.95 14.26 -15.13
C GLY A 123 0.41 13.40 -13.98
N TRP A 124 1.09 12.29 -13.67
CA TRP A 124 0.68 11.41 -12.58
C TRP A 124 0.81 12.10 -11.22
N LYS A 125 -0.19 11.92 -10.37
CA LYS A 125 -0.21 12.44 -9.00
C LYS A 125 -0.77 11.37 -8.07
N THR A 126 -0.25 11.29 -6.84
CA THR A 126 -0.91 10.56 -5.77
C THR A 126 -2.21 11.27 -5.38
N LYS A 127 -3.29 10.53 -5.29
CA LYS A 127 -4.63 11.03 -4.95
C LYS A 127 -4.94 10.84 -3.48
N LEU A 128 -4.45 9.74 -2.86
CA LEU A 128 -4.67 9.42 -1.46
C LEU A 128 -3.42 9.71 -0.63
N ASN A 129 -3.59 10.38 0.51
CA ASN A 129 -2.55 10.47 1.52
C ASN A 129 -2.40 9.14 2.28
N ILE A 130 -1.41 9.03 3.17
CA ILE A 130 -1.11 7.78 3.87
C ILE A 130 -2.23 7.33 4.82
N ASN A 131 -2.95 8.26 5.45
CA ASN A 131 -4.07 7.90 6.34
C ASN A 131 -5.24 7.34 5.53
N GLU A 132 -5.60 8.00 4.42
CA GLU A 132 -6.62 7.52 3.48
C GLU A 132 -6.24 6.16 2.88
N THR A 133 -4.96 5.98 2.51
CA THR A 133 -4.43 4.70 2.02
C THR A 133 -4.66 3.57 3.03
N LEU A 134 -4.38 3.80 4.31
CA LEU A 134 -4.63 2.81 5.37
C LEU A 134 -6.12 2.60 5.60
N GLU A 135 -6.90 3.67 5.71
CA GLU A 135 -8.35 3.60 5.89
C GLU A 135 -9.00 2.76 4.79
N TRP A 136 -8.68 3.03 3.52
CA TRP A 136 -9.25 2.28 2.40
C TRP A 136 -8.81 0.82 2.39
N THR A 137 -7.55 0.55 2.75
CA THR A 137 -7.03 -0.81 2.85
C THR A 137 -7.73 -1.58 3.97
N ILE A 138 -7.78 -1.01 5.18
CA ILE A 138 -8.36 -1.69 6.35
C ILE A 138 -9.88 -1.81 6.24
N SER A 139 -10.57 -0.82 5.67
CA SER A 139 -12.01 -0.91 5.45
C SER A 139 -12.38 -2.05 4.51
N TRP A 140 -11.57 -2.32 3.48
CA TRP A 140 -11.77 -3.48 2.60
C TRP A 140 -11.75 -4.81 3.38
N TYR A 141 -10.75 -4.99 4.25
CA TYR A 141 -10.66 -6.21 5.07
C TYR A 141 -11.76 -6.29 6.12
N LYS A 142 -12.18 -5.16 6.71
CA LYS A 142 -13.34 -5.14 7.62
C LYS A 142 -14.62 -5.62 6.92
N GLU A 143 -14.85 -5.18 5.68
CA GLU A 143 -16.02 -5.63 4.90
C GLU A 143 -15.91 -7.10 4.49
N PHE A 144 -14.71 -7.56 4.13
CA PHE A 144 -14.44 -8.97 3.86
C PHE A 144 -14.80 -9.85 5.06
N LEU A 145 -14.38 -9.47 6.27
CA LEU A 145 -14.68 -10.20 7.51
C LEU A 145 -16.17 -10.21 7.89
N LYS A 146 -16.96 -9.28 7.35
CA LYS A 146 -18.43 -9.25 7.47
C LYS A 146 -19.15 -10.08 6.40
N ASN A 147 -18.42 -10.75 5.51
CA ASN A 147 -18.95 -11.46 4.34
C ASN A 147 -19.76 -10.55 3.38
N SER A 148 -19.37 -9.29 3.26
CA SER A 148 -19.96 -8.33 2.31
C SER A 148 -19.74 -8.75 0.85
N ASN A 149 -20.50 -8.18 -0.09
CA ASN A 149 -20.24 -8.38 -1.52
C ASN A 149 -18.95 -7.67 -1.94
N MET A 150 -17.83 -8.40 -1.90
CA MET A 150 -16.50 -7.82 -2.12
C MET A 150 -16.25 -7.37 -3.56
N LYS A 151 -16.94 -7.96 -4.54
CA LYS A 151 -16.89 -7.46 -5.92
C LYS A 151 -17.44 -6.03 -5.97
N LYS A 152 -18.66 -5.85 -5.49
CA LYS A 152 -19.30 -4.51 -5.44
C LYS A 152 -18.46 -3.53 -4.64
N TYR A 153 -17.99 -3.91 -3.45
CA TYR A 153 -17.18 -3.03 -2.61
C TYR A 153 -15.89 -2.57 -3.31
N THR A 154 -15.22 -3.49 -4.01
CA THR A 154 -14.01 -3.16 -4.77
C THR A 154 -14.32 -2.24 -5.95
N GLU A 155 -15.40 -2.50 -6.70
CA GLU A 155 -15.86 -1.63 -7.77
C GLU A 155 -16.21 -0.22 -7.26
N ASP A 156 -16.86 -0.10 -6.10
CA ASP A 156 -17.16 1.18 -5.45
C ASP A 156 -15.89 1.94 -5.05
N GLN A 157 -14.86 1.24 -4.52
CA GLN A 157 -13.54 1.86 -4.25
C GLN A 157 -12.86 2.36 -5.54
N ILE A 158 -12.90 1.57 -6.62
CA ILE A 158 -12.34 1.98 -7.92
C ILE A 158 -13.06 3.23 -8.44
N ASN A 159 -14.39 3.23 -8.46
CA ASN A 159 -15.19 4.35 -8.93
C ASN A 159 -14.92 5.63 -8.11
N ARG A 160 -14.86 5.50 -6.79
CA ARG A 160 -14.49 6.60 -5.90
C ARG A 160 -13.08 7.11 -6.19
N PHE A 161 -12.08 6.23 -6.41
CA PHE A 161 -10.71 6.62 -6.73
C PHE A 161 -10.63 7.36 -8.06
N VAL A 162 -11.37 6.93 -9.07
CA VAL A 162 -11.42 7.59 -10.38
C VAL A 162 -11.99 8.99 -10.27
N SER A 163 -12.98 9.21 -9.38
CA SER A 163 -13.63 10.51 -9.18
C SER A 163 -12.80 11.54 -8.39
N LEU A 164 -11.69 11.14 -7.74
CA LEU A 164 -10.74 12.03 -7.10
C LEU A 164 -9.87 12.76 -8.15
#